data_acd62482a86ced14955183d9ea381655
#
_entry.id   acd62482a86ced14955183d9ea381655
#
_cell.length_a   1.000
_cell.length_b   1.000
_cell.length_c   1.000
_cell.angle_alpha   90.00
_cell.angle_beta   90.00
_cell.angle_gamma   90.00
#
_symmetry.space_group_name_H-M   'P 1'
#
loop_
_entity.id
_entity.type
_entity.pdbx_description
1 polymer ?
#
loop_
_entity_poly.entity_id
_entity_poly.type
_entity_poly.pdbx_seq_one_letter_code
_entity_poly.pdbx_strand_id
1 'polypeptide(L)'
;APAVEVEKTAPGLNMEVKDGMYLNVKEYEAAQKETKKSVIKDLKEIVSVVKTSESMRGVNQYAAVASGYVEIPEDGVYYISSDLEEVWIDGKRMIDNGGEVKRFSRHDTSAALAKGKHELKVVFLGHVMGGWPSNWNDGSVKLRKSDATKFTPVTADMLSH
;
A
#
# COMPACT_ATOMS: atom_id res chain seq x y z
N ALA A 1 11.19 -15.63 2.75
CA ALA A 1 12.08 -14.48 2.89
C ALA A 1 12.41 -14.24 4.36
N PRO A 2 13.67 -14.09 4.71
CA PRO A 2 14.07 -13.79 6.07
C PRO A 2 13.63 -12.36 6.45
N ALA A 3 13.38 -12.16 7.74
CA ALA A 3 13.10 -10.84 8.26
C ALA A 3 14.36 -9.96 8.22
N VAL A 4 14.17 -8.65 8.11
CA VAL A 4 15.26 -7.69 8.19
C VAL A 4 15.51 -7.31 9.65
N GLU A 5 16.75 -7.05 10.00
CA GLU A 5 17.12 -6.52 11.30
C GLU A 5 17.23 -5.00 11.22
N VAL A 6 16.51 -4.31 12.10
CA VAL A 6 16.50 -2.86 12.14
C VAL A 6 16.72 -2.40 13.59
N GLU A 7 17.76 -1.61 13.83
CA GLU A 7 18.13 -1.18 15.20
C GLU A 7 17.14 -0.20 15.81
N LYS A 8 16.64 0.75 15.00
CA LYS A 8 15.69 1.77 15.47
C LYS A 8 14.56 1.93 14.48
N THR A 9 13.36 1.92 15.02
CA THR A 9 12.15 2.18 14.23
C THR A 9 11.26 3.16 14.98
N ALA A 10 10.42 3.82 14.22
CA ALA A 10 9.33 4.65 14.72
C ALA A 10 8.01 4.12 14.20
N PRO A 11 6.88 4.36 14.89
CA PRO A 11 5.57 3.89 14.43
C PRO A 11 5.15 4.51 13.09
N GLY A 12 4.43 3.73 12.30
CA GLY A 12 3.85 4.19 11.03
C GLY A 12 4.75 3.99 9.83
N LEU A 13 4.34 4.55 8.71
CA LEU A 13 5.07 4.50 7.45
C LEU A 13 5.41 5.91 6.98
N ASN A 14 6.54 6.04 6.30
CA ASN A 14 6.84 7.26 5.57
C ASN A 14 5.96 7.34 4.33
N MET A 15 5.30 8.46 4.13
CA MET A 15 4.46 8.68 2.95
C MET A 15 4.97 9.84 2.12
N GLU A 16 4.99 9.64 0.82
CA GLU A 16 5.24 10.67 -0.17
C GLU A 16 4.02 10.85 -1.05
N VAL A 17 3.72 12.08 -1.40
CA VAL A 17 2.59 12.42 -2.28
C VAL A 17 3.09 13.30 -3.41
N LYS A 18 2.73 12.97 -4.63
CA LYS A 18 2.93 13.80 -5.83
C LYS A 18 1.61 14.03 -6.53
N ASP A 19 1.40 15.24 -7.01
CA ASP A 19 0.26 15.54 -7.87
C ASP A 19 0.43 14.88 -9.23
N GLY A 20 -0.68 14.47 -9.82
CA GLY A 20 -0.71 13.88 -11.14
C GLY A 20 -1.27 12.46 -11.14
N MET A 21 -1.40 11.93 -12.34
CA MET A 21 -1.87 10.56 -12.57
C MET A 21 -0.74 9.73 -13.17
N TYR A 22 -0.50 8.56 -12.59
CA TYR A 22 0.58 7.68 -12.99
C TYR A 22 0.03 6.27 -13.20
N LEU A 23 0.55 5.55 -14.18
CA LEU A 23 0.11 4.18 -14.47
C LEU A 23 0.69 3.15 -13.50
N ASN A 24 1.85 3.46 -12.94
CA ASN A 24 2.55 2.57 -12.01
C ASN A 24 3.54 3.36 -11.15
N VAL A 25 4.13 2.70 -10.17
CA VAL A 25 5.09 3.35 -9.27
C VAL A 25 6.35 3.82 -10.02
N LYS A 26 6.73 3.15 -11.09
CA LYS A 26 7.90 3.54 -11.87
C LYS A 26 7.71 4.90 -12.54
N GLU A 27 6.54 5.15 -13.12
CA GLU A 27 6.20 6.48 -13.64
C GLU A 27 6.16 7.53 -12.54
N TYR A 28 5.59 7.18 -11.38
CA TYR A 28 5.55 8.06 -10.23
C TYR A 28 6.97 8.46 -9.80
N GLU A 29 7.88 7.50 -9.67
CA GLU A 29 9.25 7.75 -9.24
C GLU A 29 10.03 8.59 -10.27
N ALA A 30 9.72 8.42 -11.54
CA ALA A 30 10.35 9.16 -12.62
C ALA A 30 9.81 10.60 -12.77
N ALA A 31 8.64 10.89 -12.21
CA ALA A 31 8.00 12.20 -12.35
C ALA A 31 8.75 13.26 -11.54
N GLN A 32 9.13 14.35 -12.21
CA GLN A 32 9.80 15.47 -11.56
C GLN A 32 8.76 16.45 -11.01
N LYS A 33 8.10 16.05 -9.97
CA LYS A 33 7.08 16.81 -9.26
C LYS A 33 7.51 17.04 -7.82
N GLU A 34 7.03 18.12 -7.24
CA GLU A 34 7.20 18.35 -5.81
C GLU A 34 6.62 17.20 -5.00
N THR A 35 7.41 16.69 -4.07
CA THR A 35 7.02 15.61 -3.19
C THR A 35 6.67 16.15 -1.81
N LYS A 36 5.45 15.90 -1.37
CA LYS A 36 5.02 16.19 -0.01
C LYS A 36 5.26 14.95 0.86
N LYS A 37 5.99 15.14 1.95
CA LYS A 37 6.37 14.04 2.84
C LYS A 37 5.64 14.13 4.17
N SER A 38 5.21 12.99 4.67
CA SER A 38 4.55 12.87 5.97
C SER A 38 4.76 11.47 6.53
N VAL A 39 4.24 11.23 7.73
CA VAL A 39 4.19 9.91 8.35
C VAL A 39 2.74 9.56 8.57
N ILE A 40 2.33 8.37 8.13
CA ILE A 40 1.00 7.85 8.39
C ILE A 40 1.07 6.75 9.43
N LYS A 41 0.07 6.68 10.31
CA LYS A 41 -0.01 5.67 11.36
C LYS A 41 -0.81 4.45 10.91
N ASP A 42 -1.76 4.65 10.00
CA ASP A 42 -2.66 3.61 9.50
C ASP A 42 -2.65 3.65 7.98
N LEU A 43 -2.67 2.50 7.34
CA LEU A 43 -2.70 2.37 5.87
C LEU A 43 -3.87 3.11 5.22
N LYS A 44 -4.99 3.21 5.90
CA LYS A 44 -6.18 3.94 5.39
C LYS A 44 -5.89 5.39 5.09
N GLU A 45 -4.92 5.98 5.74
CA GLU A 45 -4.57 7.39 5.53
C GLU A 45 -4.04 7.65 4.12
N ILE A 46 -3.54 6.63 3.43
CA ILE A 46 -3.05 6.81 2.06
C ILE A 46 -4.18 7.23 1.10
N VAL A 47 -5.40 6.80 1.36
CA VAL A 47 -6.58 7.16 0.56
C VAL A 47 -7.37 8.34 1.15
N SER A 48 -7.10 8.72 2.39
CA SER A 48 -7.86 9.78 3.08
C SER A 48 -7.54 11.18 2.56
N VAL A 49 -6.42 11.37 1.91
CA VAL A 49 -6.03 12.63 1.27
C VAL A 49 -7.06 13.06 0.23
N VAL A 50 -7.78 12.11 -0.37
CA VAL A 50 -8.88 12.38 -1.30
C VAL A 50 -9.94 13.29 -0.71
N LYS A 51 -10.23 13.11 0.57
CA LYS A 51 -11.32 13.83 1.23
C LYS A 51 -11.02 15.31 1.43
N THR A 52 -9.75 15.70 1.34
CA THR A 52 -9.31 17.08 1.51
C THR A 52 -9.00 17.77 0.19
N SER A 53 -8.85 17.01 -0.88
CA SER A 53 -8.69 17.58 -2.21
C SER A 53 -10.09 17.78 -2.81
N GLU A 54 -10.36 18.99 -3.27
CA GLU A 54 -11.54 19.29 -4.07
C GLU A 54 -11.43 18.70 -5.47
N SER A 55 -10.98 17.45 -5.58
CA SER A 55 -10.95 16.80 -6.87
C SER A 55 -12.41 16.62 -7.31
N MET A 56 -12.82 17.50 -8.13
CA MET A 56 -14.15 17.53 -8.71
C MET A 56 -14.47 16.14 -9.28
N ARG A 57 -15.63 15.59 -8.88
CA ARG A 57 -16.17 14.34 -9.41
C ARG A 57 -15.38 13.08 -9.05
N GLY A 58 -14.64 13.09 -7.95
CA GLY A 58 -13.91 11.92 -7.50
C GLY A 58 -12.72 11.53 -8.36
N VAL A 59 -12.28 12.41 -9.23
CA VAL A 59 -11.05 12.21 -9.98
C VAL A 59 -9.88 12.64 -9.11
N ASN A 60 -9.07 11.69 -8.71
CA ASN A 60 -7.85 12.01 -7.98
C ASN A 60 -6.79 12.48 -8.93
N GLN A 61 -6.15 13.55 -8.54
CA GLN A 61 -5.01 14.09 -9.26
C GLN A 61 -3.75 14.01 -8.41
N TYR A 62 -3.67 13.00 -7.56
CA TYR A 62 -2.48 12.73 -6.78
C TYR A 62 -2.19 11.25 -6.69
N ALA A 63 -0.93 10.93 -6.43
CA ALA A 63 -0.50 9.59 -6.12
C ALA A 63 0.31 9.61 -4.83
N ALA A 64 0.24 8.53 -4.07
CA ALA A 64 0.93 8.41 -2.80
C ALA A 64 1.66 7.08 -2.72
N VAL A 65 2.86 7.11 -2.17
CA VAL A 65 3.65 5.92 -1.88
C VAL A 65 4.04 5.95 -0.41
N ALA A 66 3.67 4.91 0.31
CA ALA A 66 4.06 4.75 1.70
C ALA A 66 5.01 3.56 1.84
N SER A 67 6.05 3.73 2.64
CA SER A 67 7.09 2.73 2.79
C SER A 67 7.60 2.64 4.23
N GLY A 68 8.08 1.47 4.57
CA GLY A 68 8.62 1.14 5.88
C GLY A 68 8.65 -0.37 6.05
N TYR A 69 8.17 -0.82 7.20
CA TYR A 69 8.18 -2.24 7.56
C TYR A 69 6.82 -2.69 8.06
N VAL A 70 6.52 -3.96 7.80
CA VAL A 70 5.38 -4.66 8.39
C VAL A 70 5.90 -5.80 9.25
N GLU A 71 5.35 -5.93 10.46
CA GLU A 71 5.71 -6.98 11.40
C GLU A 71 4.89 -8.24 11.10
N ILE A 72 5.56 -9.32 10.74
CA ILE A 72 4.93 -10.62 10.52
C ILE A 72 4.95 -11.40 11.83
N PRO A 73 3.79 -11.85 12.32
CA PRO A 73 3.68 -12.42 13.68
C PRO A 73 4.29 -13.80 13.83
N GLU A 74 4.36 -14.61 12.77
CA GLU A 74 4.94 -15.94 12.81
C GLU A 74 5.40 -16.39 11.42
N ASP A 75 6.33 -17.34 11.37
CA ASP A 75 6.77 -17.91 10.10
C ASP A 75 5.62 -18.55 9.35
N GLY A 76 5.57 -18.39 8.04
CA GLY A 76 4.58 -19.05 7.23
C GLY A 76 4.51 -18.53 5.81
N VAL A 77 3.61 -19.13 5.04
CA VAL A 77 3.23 -18.65 3.72
C VAL A 77 1.98 -17.81 3.87
N TYR A 78 2.04 -16.58 3.36
CA TYR A 78 0.95 -15.60 3.48
C TYR A 78 0.42 -15.25 2.10
N TYR A 79 -0.90 -15.26 2.00
CA TYR A 79 -1.62 -14.66 0.89
C TYR A 79 -1.89 -13.20 1.21
N ILE A 80 -1.83 -12.36 0.19
CA ILE A 80 -1.94 -10.91 0.33
C ILE A 80 -3.14 -10.44 -0.47
N SER A 81 -3.94 -9.57 0.12
CA SER A 81 -5.10 -8.96 -0.51
C SER A 81 -5.07 -7.45 -0.30
N SER A 82 -5.33 -6.69 -1.35
CA SER A 82 -5.41 -5.24 -1.26
C SER A 82 -6.16 -4.68 -2.46
N ASP A 83 -6.83 -3.54 -2.26
CA ASP A 83 -7.42 -2.75 -3.34
C ASP A 83 -6.52 -1.59 -3.80
N LEU A 84 -5.34 -1.46 -3.20
CA LEU A 84 -4.33 -0.51 -3.66
C LEU A 84 -3.75 -0.94 -5.01
N GLU A 85 -3.21 0.01 -5.75
CA GLU A 85 -2.66 -0.28 -7.08
C GLU A 85 -1.46 -1.20 -7.02
N GLU A 86 -0.57 -1.01 -6.05
CA GLU A 86 0.58 -1.90 -5.88
C GLU A 86 0.88 -2.11 -4.40
N VAL A 87 1.28 -3.34 -4.07
CA VAL A 87 1.83 -3.69 -2.76
C VAL A 87 3.12 -4.48 -3.00
N TRP A 88 4.20 -4.00 -2.40
CA TRP A 88 5.52 -4.62 -2.50
C TRP A 88 5.98 -5.08 -1.13
N ILE A 89 6.46 -6.32 -1.06
CA ILE A 89 7.05 -6.89 0.16
C ILE A 89 8.44 -7.39 -0.19
N ASP A 90 9.44 -6.94 0.56
CA ASP A 90 10.86 -7.28 0.36
C ASP A 90 11.32 -7.03 -1.09
N GLY A 91 10.86 -5.93 -1.69
CA GLY A 91 11.23 -5.56 -3.04
C GLY A 91 10.52 -6.32 -4.15
N LYS A 92 9.58 -7.19 -3.81
CA LYS A 92 8.80 -7.95 -4.77
C LYS A 92 7.37 -7.44 -4.83
N ARG A 93 6.90 -7.14 -6.05
CA ARG A 93 5.52 -6.69 -6.24
C ARG A 93 4.56 -7.87 -6.07
N MET A 94 3.78 -7.83 -5.00
CA MET A 94 2.83 -8.87 -4.64
C MET A 94 1.43 -8.59 -5.17
N ILE A 95 1.05 -7.33 -5.26
CA ILE A 95 -0.23 -6.88 -5.78
C ILE A 95 0.04 -5.92 -6.93
N ASP A 96 -0.61 -6.15 -8.06
CA ASP A 96 -0.57 -5.31 -9.23
C ASP A 96 -2.00 -5.08 -9.74
N ASN A 97 -2.57 -3.96 -9.33
CA ASN A 97 -3.86 -3.47 -9.81
C ASN A 97 -3.68 -2.24 -10.69
N GLY A 98 -2.43 -1.91 -11.02
CA GLY A 98 -2.08 -0.67 -11.69
C GLY A 98 -2.59 -0.57 -13.11
N GLY A 99 -2.69 0.67 -13.59
CA GLY A 99 -3.10 1.00 -14.95
C GLY A 99 -4.59 0.94 -15.21
N GLU A 100 -5.36 0.24 -14.39
CA GLU A 100 -6.80 0.15 -14.50
C GLU A 100 -7.45 0.23 -13.13
N VAL A 101 -8.62 0.82 -13.05
CA VAL A 101 -9.38 0.81 -11.81
C VAL A 101 -9.93 -0.59 -11.58
N LYS A 102 -9.35 -1.28 -10.64
CA LYS A 102 -9.85 -2.56 -10.19
C LYS A 102 -10.45 -2.37 -8.81
N ARG A 103 -11.74 -2.61 -8.71
CA ARG A 103 -12.48 -2.41 -7.46
C ARG A 103 -12.40 -3.58 -6.52
N PHE A 104 -11.82 -4.67 -6.98
CA PHE A 104 -11.77 -5.91 -6.22
C PHE A 104 -10.35 -6.11 -5.70
N SER A 105 -10.26 -6.42 -4.43
CA SER A 105 -9.00 -6.82 -3.84
C SER A 105 -8.48 -8.09 -4.50
N ARG A 106 -7.19 -8.09 -4.79
CA ARG A 106 -6.53 -9.29 -5.27
C ARG A 106 -5.89 -10.03 -4.13
N HIS A 107 -5.94 -11.36 -4.18
CA HIS A 107 -5.41 -12.21 -3.13
C HIS A 107 -4.85 -13.54 -3.68
N ASP A 108 -4.46 -13.55 -4.93
CA ASP A 108 -3.93 -14.71 -5.64
C ASP A 108 -2.41 -14.85 -5.56
N THR A 109 -1.74 -13.93 -4.87
CA THR A 109 -0.30 -13.97 -4.64
C THR A 109 0.04 -14.39 -3.24
N SER A 110 1.15 -15.12 -3.09
CA SER A 110 1.63 -15.57 -1.79
C SER A 110 3.13 -15.35 -1.66
N ALA A 111 3.58 -15.24 -0.42
CA ALA A 111 4.99 -15.16 -0.09
C ALA A 111 5.29 -15.94 1.19
N ALA A 112 6.43 -16.62 1.21
CA ALA A 112 6.96 -17.21 2.41
C ALA A 112 7.70 -16.14 3.21
N LEU A 113 7.22 -15.86 4.42
CA LEU A 113 7.73 -14.79 5.27
C LEU A 113 8.10 -15.32 6.64
N ALA A 114 9.30 -15.01 7.10
CA ALA A 114 9.72 -15.31 8.45
C ALA A 114 9.09 -14.33 9.45
N LYS A 115 8.93 -14.75 10.68
CA LYS A 115 8.53 -13.85 11.78
C LYS A 115 9.48 -12.65 11.84
N GLY A 116 8.93 -11.45 11.99
CA GLY A 116 9.70 -10.23 12.12
C GLY A 116 9.34 -9.19 11.09
N LYS A 117 10.20 -8.20 10.92
CA LYS A 117 9.97 -7.06 10.02
C LYS A 117 10.34 -7.40 8.58
N HIS A 118 9.47 -7.00 7.67
CA HIS A 118 9.69 -7.08 6.24
C HIS A 118 9.47 -5.72 5.61
N GLU A 119 10.26 -5.39 4.60
CA GLU A 119 10.07 -4.13 3.88
C GLU A 119 8.70 -4.11 3.22
N LEU A 120 7.97 -3.02 3.41
CA LEU A 120 6.65 -2.80 2.84
C LEU A 120 6.65 -1.50 2.06
N LYS A 121 6.14 -1.57 0.83
CA LYS A 121 5.81 -0.39 0.04
C LYS A 121 4.41 -0.56 -0.52
N VAL A 122 3.57 0.42 -0.29
CA VAL A 122 2.20 0.46 -0.79
C VAL A 122 2.02 1.68 -1.68
N VAL A 123 1.30 1.50 -2.78
CA VAL A 123 1.19 2.51 -3.83
C VAL A 123 -0.28 2.78 -4.12
N PHE A 124 -0.67 4.03 -4.00
CA PHE A 124 -1.98 4.53 -4.38
C PHE A 124 -1.79 5.54 -5.52
N LEU A 125 -2.30 5.21 -6.70
CA LEU A 125 -2.08 6.02 -7.89
C LEU A 125 -3.26 6.94 -8.24
N GLY A 126 -4.36 6.81 -7.52
CA GLY A 126 -5.51 7.69 -7.70
C GLY A 126 -6.25 7.53 -9.01
N HIS A 127 -6.02 6.44 -9.72
CA HIS A 127 -6.69 6.21 -10.99
C HIS A 127 -8.16 5.93 -10.83
N VAL A 128 -8.95 6.65 -11.58
CA VAL A 128 -10.39 6.43 -11.67
C VAL A 128 -10.77 6.32 -13.13
N MET A 129 -10.91 5.11 -13.61
CA MET A 129 -11.48 4.89 -14.95
C MET A 129 -12.99 4.93 -14.89
N GLY A 130 -13.60 5.49 -15.92
CA GLY A 130 -15.05 5.57 -16.01
C GLY A 130 -15.71 6.53 -15.03
N GLY A 131 -14.95 7.46 -14.45
CA GLY A 131 -15.48 8.47 -13.54
C GLY A 131 -15.85 7.99 -12.13
N TRP A 132 -15.36 6.81 -11.74
CA TRP A 132 -15.65 6.27 -10.42
C TRP A 132 -14.73 6.86 -9.35
N PRO A 133 -15.28 7.21 -8.17
CA PRO A 133 -14.48 7.82 -7.12
C PRO A 133 -13.45 6.85 -6.55
N SER A 134 -12.24 7.28 -6.43
CA SER A 134 -11.16 6.50 -5.78
C SER A 134 -11.34 6.37 -4.28
N ASN A 135 -12.19 7.20 -3.67
CA ASN A 135 -12.51 7.10 -2.26
C ASN A 135 -13.33 5.83 -1.91
N TRP A 136 -13.66 5.02 -2.89
CA TRP A 136 -14.23 3.70 -2.67
C TRP A 136 -13.20 2.66 -2.26
N ASN A 137 -11.94 2.96 -2.49
CA ASN A 137 -10.85 2.13 -1.98
C ASN A 137 -10.73 2.33 -0.47
N ASP A 138 -10.57 1.25 0.28
CA ASP A 138 -10.36 1.34 1.73
C ASP A 138 -8.89 1.49 2.11
N GLY A 139 -7.97 1.26 1.17
CA GLY A 139 -6.54 1.38 1.39
C GLY A 139 -5.95 0.27 2.23
N SER A 140 -6.71 -0.78 2.50
CA SER A 140 -6.23 -1.84 3.37
C SER A 140 -5.30 -2.81 2.65
N VAL A 141 -4.38 -3.39 3.42
CA VAL A 141 -3.62 -4.58 3.06
C VAL A 141 -4.02 -5.65 4.04
N LYS A 142 -4.41 -6.80 3.53
CA LYS A 142 -4.85 -7.94 4.35
C LYS A 142 -3.95 -9.13 4.10
N LEU A 143 -3.72 -9.90 5.15
CA LEU A 143 -2.89 -11.09 5.11
C LEU A 143 -3.69 -12.30 5.57
N ARG A 144 -3.45 -13.43 4.93
CA ARG A 144 -3.99 -14.72 5.38
C ARG A 144 -2.86 -15.75 5.34
N LYS A 145 -2.50 -16.25 6.50
CA LYS A 145 -1.57 -17.39 6.56
C LYS A 145 -2.22 -18.60 5.89
N SER A 146 -1.46 -19.43 5.21
CA SER A 146 -1.96 -20.51 4.35
C SER A 146 -2.86 -21.51 5.08
N ASP A 147 -2.67 -21.70 6.38
CA ASP A 147 -3.47 -22.57 7.23
C ASP A 147 -4.67 -21.87 7.91
N ALA A 148 -4.84 -20.58 7.69
CA ALA A 148 -5.96 -19.80 8.20
C ALA A 148 -7.09 -19.72 7.17
N THR A 149 -8.31 -19.47 7.65
CA THR A 149 -9.49 -19.41 6.79
C THR A 149 -9.90 -17.99 6.39
N LYS A 150 -9.38 -16.98 7.07
CA LYS A 150 -9.79 -15.58 6.86
C LYS A 150 -8.58 -14.68 6.68
N PHE A 151 -8.75 -13.69 5.81
CA PHE A 151 -7.84 -12.55 5.74
C PHE A 151 -8.04 -11.65 6.94
N THR A 152 -6.93 -11.15 7.49
CA THR A 152 -6.94 -10.16 8.57
C THR A 152 -6.19 -8.91 8.13
N PRO A 153 -6.68 -7.72 8.47
CA PRO A 153 -6.02 -6.49 8.06
C PRO A 153 -4.68 -6.32 8.77
N VAL A 154 -3.74 -5.72 8.05
CA VAL A 154 -2.53 -5.16 8.66
C VAL A 154 -2.96 -3.96 9.49
N THR A 155 -2.64 -4.00 10.77
CA THR A 155 -3.03 -2.95 11.73
C THR A 155 -1.88 -1.98 12.00
N ALA A 156 -2.20 -0.83 12.57
CA ALA A 156 -1.22 0.23 12.81
C ALA A 156 -0.03 -0.22 13.68
N ASP A 157 -0.26 -1.12 14.63
CA ASP A 157 0.78 -1.66 15.51
C ASP A 157 1.80 -2.56 14.79
N MET A 158 1.48 -3.00 13.58
CA MET A 158 2.38 -3.81 12.74
C MET A 158 3.30 -2.95 11.87
N LEU A 159 3.07 -1.64 11.81
CA LEU A 159 3.76 -0.73 10.90
C LEU A 159 4.85 0.06 11.61
N SER A 160 6.01 0.17 10.94
CA SER A 160 7.13 0.97 11.42
C SER A 160 7.98 1.49 10.26
N HIS A 161 8.83 2.45 10.57
CA HIS A 161 9.76 3.01 9.59
C HIS A 161 11.09 3.41 10.22
#